data_796a4c6eb7c48c5633ca3013b8c3cfdd
#
_entry.id   796a4c6eb7c48c5633ca3013b8c3cfdd
#
_cell.length_a   1.000
_cell.length_b   1.000
_cell.length_c   1.000
_cell.angle_alpha   90.00
_cell.angle_beta   90.00
_cell.angle_gamma   90.00
#
_symmetry.space_group_name_H-M   'P 1'
#
loop_
_entity.id
_entity.type
_entity.pdbx_description
1 polymer ?
#
loop_
_entity_poly.entity_id
_entity_poly.type
_entity_poly.pdbx_seq_one_letter_code
_entity_poly.pdbx_strand_id
1 'polypeptide(L)'
;MAGGRIPNYKNHAKELSPYEYIEQVKSKDIYDPILTFQLSNGFEVKQVMSAYLPEDEASKGYATLLQWHNIYYEPGNPSLIASRKSNARIGCIQWQMRYFNNVEELLQQVEYFVDALSDYSCDVALFPEFFNAPLMGLSPSDSSIDAIWHLATYTDELLTAMSHLAVSYNITIIAGSLPVVEEDELYNVSYICKRDGTIESQYKLHPTPHEKKDWIMKGGNSLKVFDTDFGKIGVLICYDVEFPELARILSEQEMQILFVPFWTDTKNGYLRVRRCAQARAIENECYVAIAGSVGNLPKVDNVDIQYGQTAVFSPSDFAFPHDAIVSETTPNTEMTLIVDLDLDKLTKLQNEGSVRNYLDRRRDLYRVEWIGDD
;
A
#
# COMPACT_ATOMS: atom_id res chain seq x y z
N MET A 1 -26.07 6.51 12.91
CA MET A 1 -27.04 6.33 11.81
C MET A 1 -26.73 7.36 10.72
N ALA A 2 -26.73 6.96 9.47
CA ALA A 2 -26.53 7.83 8.31
C ALA A 2 -27.46 7.40 7.16
N GLY A 3 -27.78 8.33 6.24
CA GLY A 3 -28.48 8.02 5.00
C GLY A 3 -27.46 7.82 3.87
N GLY A 4 -27.52 6.70 3.17
CA GLY A 4 -26.64 6.37 2.06
C GLY A 4 -27.38 6.36 0.73
N ARG A 5 -26.82 7.02 -0.28
CA ARG A 5 -27.33 6.97 -1.67
C ARG A 5 -26.93 5.65 -2.32
N ILE A 6 -27.67 5.25 -3.34
CA ILE A 6 -27.40 4.08 -4.19
C ILE A 6 -27.38 4.48 -5.67
N PRO A 7 -26.39 5.30 -6.11
CA PRO A 7 -26.44 6.01 -7.40
C PRO A 7 -26.44 5.10 -8.63
N ASN A 8 -25.93 3.88 -8.54
CA ASN A 8 -25.96 2.95 -9.66
C ASN A 8 -27.29 2.21 -9.80
N TYR A 9 -28.22 2.35 -8.86
CA TYR A 9 -29.50 1.67 -8.89
C TYR A 9 -30.31 1.97 -10.14
N LYS A 10 -30.24 3.19 -10.71
CA LYS A 10 -30.95 3.53 -11.96
C LYS A 10 -30.67 2.57 -13.12
N ASN A 11 -29.48 1.99 -13.15
CA ASN A 11 -29.03 1.08 -14.20
C ASN A 11 -29.68 -0.31 -14.07
N HIS A 12 -30.12 -0.67 -12.87
CA HIS A 12 -30.65 -1.98 -12.50
C HIS A 12 -32.15 -1.93 -12.14
N ALA A 13 -32.73 -0.74 -12.01
CA ALA A 13 -34.11 -0.55 -11.53
C ALA A 13 -35.22 -1.19 -12.41
N LYS A 14 -34.90 -1.66 -13.62
CA LYS A 14 -35.84 -2.40 -14.48
C LYS A 14 -35.89 -3.88 -14.15
N GLU A 15 -34.84 -4.41 -13.54
CA GLU A 15 -34.61 -5.85 -13.32
C GLU A 15 -34.65 -6.20 -11.85
N LEU A 16 -34.23 -5.28 -10.98
CA LEU A 16 -34.10 -5.49 -9.56
C LEU A 16 -34.90 -4.48 -8.74
N SER A 17 -35.55 -4.94 -7.69
CA SER A 17 -36.06 -4.06 -6.65
C SER A 17 -34.91 -3.41 -5.87
N PRO A 18 -35.14 -2.30 -5.14
CA PRO A 18 -34.09 -1.68 -4.30
C PRO A 18 -33.50 -2.63 -3.27
N TYR A 19 -34.29 -3.55 -2.74
CA TYR A 19 -33.84 -4.57 -1.78
C TYR A 19 -32.92 -5.59 -2.43
N GLU A 20 -33.31 -6.15 -3.58
CA GLU A 20 -32.50 -7.12 -4.32
C GLU A 20 -31.19 -6.48 -4.78
N TYR A 21 -31.24 -5.24 -5.25
CA TYR A 21 -30.05 -4.49 -5.63
C TYR A 21 -29.05 -4.36 -4.47
N ILE A 22 -29.54 -3.94 -3.28
CA ILE A 22 -28.70 -3.78 -2.09
C ILE A 22 -28.12 -5.13 -1.66
N GLU A 23 -28.87 -6.23 -1.70
CA GLU A 23 -28.35 -7.56 -1.39
C GLU A 23 -27.28 -7.99 -2.40
N GLN A 24 -27.42 -7.69 -3.69
CA GLN A 24 -26.38 -7.98 -4.68
C GLN A 24 -25.13 -7.10 -4.53
N VAL A 25 -25.26 -5.88 -4.02
CA VAL A 25 -24.08 -5.06 -3.64
C VAL A 25 -23.41 -5.65 -2.40
N LYS A 26 -24.18 -6.13 -1.42
CA LYS A 26 -23.63 -6.79 -0.21
C LYS A 26 -22.92 -8.11 -0.54
N SER A 27 -23.46 -8.89 -1.49
CA SER A 27 -22.82 -10.12 -1.98
C SER A 27 -21.68 -9.86 -2.99
N LYS A 28 -21.47 -8.59 -3.36
CA LYS A 28 -20.47 -8.15 -4.34
C LYS A 28 -20.74 -8.58 -5.79
N ASP A 29 -21.98 -8.96 -6.11
CA ASP A 29 -22.39 -9.24 -7.48
C ASP A 29 -22.59 -7.96 -8.30
N ILE A 30 -22.84 -6.84 -7.63
CA ILE A 30 -22.97 -5.50 -8.21
C ILE A 30 -22.12 -4.52 -7.41
N TYR A 31 -21.36 -3.67 -8.10
CA TYR A 31 -20.64 -2.55 -7.50
C TYR A 31 -21.49 -1.28 -7.49
N ASP A 32 -21.62 -0.67 -6.30
CA ASP A 32 -22.19 0.67 -6.13
C ASP A 32 -21.18 1.54 -5.38
N PRO A 33 -20.70 2.65 -5.96
CA PRO A 33 -19.56 3.39 -5.41
C PRO A 33 -19.79 3.95 -4.00
N ILE A 34 -21.04 4.29 -3.65
CA ILE A 34 -21.37 4.84 -2.33
C ILE A 34 -21.68 3.71 -1.35
N LEU A 35 -22.54 2.77 -1.72
CA LEU A 35 -22.93 1.70 -0.82
C LEU A 35 -21.76 0.75 -0.55
N THR A 36 -20.95 0.41 -1.55
CA THR A 36 -19.74 -0.40 -1.38
C THR A 36 -18.76 0.27 -0.43
N PHE A 37 -18.49 1.57 -0.61
CA PHE A 37 -17.68 2.36 0.33
C PHE A 37 -18.20 2.29 1.77
N GLN A 38 -19.50 2.47 1.96
CA GLN A 38 -20.11 2.46 3.29
C GLN A 38 -20.02 1.07 3.94
N LEU A 39 -20.29 0.00 3.20
CA LEU A 39 -20.16 -1.38 3.68
C LEU A 39 -18.70 -1.71 4.06
N SER A 40 -17.72 -1.28 3.25
CA SER A 40 -16.30 -1.46 3.53
C SER A 40 -15.83 -0.70 4.78
N ASN A 41 -16.55 0.37 5.15
CA ASN A 41 -16.31 1.13 6.39
C ASN A 41 -17.09 0.59 7.61
N GLY A 42 -17.60 -0.64 7.55
CA GLY A 42 -18.30 -1.27 8.67
C GLY A 42 -19.70 -0.71 8.94
N PHE A 43 -20.30 -0.04 7.94
CA PHE A 43 -21.71 0.32 8.02
C PHE A 43 -22.59 -0.90 7.72
N GLU A 44 -23.66 -1.04 8.45
CA GLU A 44 -24.69 -2.05 8.24
C GLU A 44 -25.95 -1.39 7.68
N VAL A 45 -26.54 -1.97 6.63
CA VAL A 45 -27.83 -1.54 6.13
C VAL A 45 -28.92 -2.03 7.09
N LYS A 46 -29.69 -1.10 7.65
CA LYS A 46 -30.82 -1.40 8.55
C LYS A 46 -32.17 -1.30 7.84
N GLN A 47 -32.28 -0.41 6.89
CA GLN A 47 -33.55 -0.18 6.21
C GLN A 47 -33.31 0.46 4.83
N VAL A 48 -34.21 0.16 3.90
CA VAL A 48 -34.33 0.90 2.63
C VAL A 48 -35.37 2.01 2.83
N MET A 49 -34.99 3.23 2.47
CA MET A 49 -35.87 4.42 2.56
C MET A 49 -36.34 4.78 1.18
N SER A 50 -37.65 4.84 0.99
CA SER A 50 -38.29 5.35 -0.25
C SER A 50 -38.53 6.87 -0.13
N ALA A 51 -38.43 7.56 -1.26
CA ALA A 51 -38.66 9.01 -1.37
C ALA A 51 -37.75 9.84 -0.39
N TYR A 52 -36.58 9.33 -0.06
CA TYR A 52 -35.63 10.03 0.82
C TYR A 52 -35.01 11.25 0.14
N LEU A 53 -34.68 11.14 -1.12
CA LEU A 53 -34.26 12.23 -2.00
C LEU A 53 -35.06 12.12 -3.32
N PRO A 54 -36.27 12.66 -3.39
CA PRO A 54 -37.17 12.47 -4.54
C PRO A 54 -36.57 12.93 -5.87
N GLU A 55 -35.71 13.94 -5.85
CA GLU A 55 -35.04 14.50 -7.03
C GLU A 55 -33.79 13.73 -7.45
N ASP A 56 -33.35 12.72 -6.69
CA ASP A 56 -32.18 11.90 -7.02
C ASP A 56 -32.54 10.83 -8.04
N GLU A 57 -32.45 11.19 -9.33
CA GLU A 57 -32.69 10.26 -10.43
C GLU A 57 -31.73 9.07 -10.44
N ALA A 58 -30.51 9.21 -9.94
CA ALA A 58 -29.52 8.15 -9.93
C ALA A 58 -29.88 7.02 -8.97
N SER A 59 -30.40 7.36 -7.79
CA SER A 59 -30.91 6.39 -6.82
C SER A 59 -32.41 6.13 -6.95
N LYS A 60 -33.09 6.72 -7.94
CA LYS A 60 -34.56 6.66 -8.11
C LYS A 60 -35.35 7.06 -6.85
N GLY A 61 -34.81 8.02 -6.08
CA GLY A 61 -35.40 8.49 -4.82
C GLY A 61 -35.18 7.55 -3.63
N TYR A 62 -34.51 6.41 -3.82
CA TYR A 62 -34.21 5.47 -2.73
C TYR A 62 -32.90 5.78 -2.06
N ALA A 63 -32.81 5.41 -0.76
CA ALA A 63 -31.59 5.46 0.03
C ALA A 63 -31.55 4.29 1.03
N THR A 64 -30.39 4.04 1.59
CA THR A 64 -30.20 3.09 2.69
C THR A 64 -30.12 3.85 4.02
N LEU A 65 -30.81 3.39 5.05
CA LEU A 65 -30.52 3.76 6.42
C LEU A 65 -29.41 2.88 6.93
N LEU A 66 -28.29 3.50 7.25
CA LEU A 66 -27.06 2.82 7.66
C LEU A 66 -26.83 3.03 9.15
N GLN A 67 -26.34 2.00 9.80
CA GLN A 67 -25.87 2.03 11.17
C GLN A 67 -24.37 1.67 11.19
N TRP A 68 -23.59 2.46 11.88
CA TRP A 68 -22.20 2.16 12.18
C TRP A 68 -22.05 2.06 13.71
N HIS A 69 -21.38 0.99 14.16
CA HIS A 69 -21.04 0.77 15.54
C HIS A 69 -19.58 1.07 15.77
N ASN A 70 -19.28 2.13 16.50
CA ASN A 70 -17.92 2.37 16.96
C ASN A 70 -17.59 1.40 18.09
N ILE A 71 -16.92 0.30 17.78
CA ILE A 71 -16.47 -0.70 18.76
C ILE A 71 -15.40 -0.14 19.73
N TYR A 72 -14.81 1.01 19.39
CA TYR A 72 -13.83 1.70 20.23
C TYR A 72 -14.45 2.86 21.04
N TYR A 73 -15.78 3.02 20.98
CA TYR A 73 -16.44 4.05 21.78
C TYR A 73 -16.54 3.63 23.24
N GLU A 74 -15.76 4.30 24.09
CA GLU A 74 -15.88 4.23 25.55
C GLU A 74 -16.68 5.45 26.05
N PRO A 75 -17.87 5.25 26.68
CA PRO A 75 -18.63 6.35 27.25
C PRO A 75 -17.83 7.04 28.35
N GLY A 76 -17.49 8.30 28.18
CA GLY A 76 -16.78 9.12 29.18
C GLY A 76 -15.35 9.53 28.80
N ASN A 77 -14.83 9.10 27.66
CA ASN A 77 -13.53 9.56 27.17
C ASN A 77 -13.71 10.74 26.19
N PRO A 78 -13.35 11.99 26.53
CA PRO A 78 -13.66 13.17 25.70
C PRO A 78 -12.75 13.35 24.48
N SER A 79 -11.88 12.41 24.19
CA SER A 79 -10.86 12.54 23.12
C SER A 79 -11.23 11.75 21.88
N LEU A 80 -12.28 12.18 21.16
CA LEU A 80 -12.60 11.66 19.82
C LEU A 80 -11.66 12.17 18.71
N ILE A 81 -10.71 13.05 19.02
CA ILE A 81 -9.87 13.73 18.00
C ILE A 81 -8.40 13.33 18.08
N ALA A 82 -7.96 12.48 19.01
CA ALA A 82 -6.54 12.20 19.19
C ALA A 82 -6.17 10.81 19.73
N SER A 83 -6.98 9.77 19.64
CA SER A 83 -6.43 8.44 19.88
C SER A 83 -5.73 7.97 18.60
N ARG A 84 -4.41 8.13 18.53
CA ARG A 84 -3.61 7.37 17.58
C ARG A 84 -4.01 5.91 17.69
N LYS A 85 -4.33 5.28 16.58
CA LYS A 85 -4.61 3.85 16.54
C LYS A 85 -3.38 3.13 17.08
N SER A 86 -3.52 2.36 18.13
CA SER A 86 -2.40 1.62 18.74
C SER A 86 -1.99 0.40 17.92
N ASN A 87 -2.87 -0.04 17.02
CA ASN A 87 -2.64 -1.20 16.15
C ASN A 87 -2.84 -0.81 14.70
N ALA A 88 -1.95 -1.28 13.83
CA ALA A 88 -2.07 -1.18 12.38
C ALA A 88 -2.23 -2.58 11.78
N ARG A 89 -3.28 -2.81 10.99
CA ARG A 89 -3.42 -4.03 10.20
C ARG A 89 -2.92 -3.78 8.79
N ILE A 90 -1.84 -4.43 8.42
CA ILE A 90 -1.21 -4.27 7.12
C ILE A 90 -1.49 -5.46 6.21
N GLY A 91 -1.75 -5.19 4.94
CA GLY A 91 -1.84 -6.17 3.88
C GLY A 91 -0.70 -5.99 2.88
N CYS A 92 0.09 -7.03 2.68
CA CYS A 92 1.18 -7.02 1.70
C CYS A 92 0.88 -8.02 0.59
N ILE A 93 1.06 -7.62 -0.64
CA ILE A 93 0.74 -8.43 -1.82
C ILE A 93 2.03 -9.01 -2.40
N GLN A 94 2.12 -10.34 -2.45
CA GLN A 94 3.10 -11.03 -3.27
C GLN A 94 2.49 -11.24 -4.65
N TRP A 95 2.86 -10.37 -5.57
CA TRP A 95 2.23 -10.21 -6.87
C TRP A 95 2.80 -11.16 -7.90
N GLN A 96 1.92 -11.95 -8.54
CA GLN A 96 2.31 -12.79 -9.67
C GLN A 96 2.36 -11.97 -10.95
N MET A 97 3.53 -11.83 -11.56
CA MET A 97 3.66 -11.31 -12.91
C MET A 97 2.93 -12.21 -13.90
N ARG A 98 2.02 -11.64 -14.68
CA ARG A 98 1.19 -12.33 -15.67
C ARG A 98 0.92 -11.45 -16.86
N TYR A 99 0.56 -12.04 -18.00
CA TYR A 99 0.15 -11.28 -19.17
C TYR A 99 -1.21 -10.64 -18.93
N PHE A 100 -1.34 -9.39 -19.37
CA PHE A 100 -2.60 -8.66 -19.44
C PHE A 100 -2.86 -8.25 -20.89
N ASN A 101 -4.12 -8.22 -21.33
CA ASN A 101 -4.48 -7.81 -22.68
C ASN A 101 -4.70 -6.28 -22.77
N ASN A 102 -4.92 -5.60 -21.66
CA ASN A 102 -5.13 -4.16 -21.56
C ASN A 102 -4.91 -3.69 -20.09
N VAL A 103 -5.01 -2.40 -19.86
CA VAL A 103 -4.85 -1.79 -18.53
C VAL A 103 -6.01 -2.15 -17.60
N GLU A 104 -7.23 -2.27 -18.14
CA GLU A 104 -8.41 -2.63 -17.37
C GLU A 104 -8.27 -4.00 -16.68
N GLU A 105 -7.69 -5.00 -17.37
CA GLU A 105 -7.45 -6.32 -16.76
C GLU A 105 -6.46 -6.25 -15.59
N LEU A 106 -5.42 -5.41 -15.71
CA LEU A 106 -4.49 -5.18 -14.59
C LEU A 106 -5.22 -4.47 -13.44
N LEU A 107 -6.03 -3.46 -13.73
CA LEU A 107 -6.81 -2.74 -12.71
C LEU A 107 -7.83 -3.64 -12.03
N GLN A 108 -8.48 -4.55 -12.73
CA GLN A 108 -9.36 -5.56 -12.13
C GLN A 108 -8.60 -6.47 -11.16
N GLN A 109 -7.36 -6.85 -11.50
CA GLN A 109 -6.53 -7.63 -10.58
C GLN A 109 -6.08 -6.82 -9.36
N VAL A 110 -5.77 -5.53 -9.54
CA VAL A 110 -5.46 -4.60 -8.43
C VAL A 110 -6.67 -4.49 -7.51
N GLU A 111 -7.85 -4.23 -8.07
CA GLU A 111 -9.10 -4.10 -7.31
C GLU A 111 -9.43 -5.37 -6.53
N TYR A 112 -9.23 -6.56 -7.12
CA TYR A 112 -9.41 -7.84 -6.43
C TYR A 112 -8.59 -7.93 -5.12
N PHE A 113 -7.32 -7.52 -5.15
CA PHE A 113 -6.49 -7.54 -3.94
C PHE A 113 -6.89 -6.46 -2.94
N VAL A 114 -7.23 -5.26 -3.43
CA VAL A 114 -7.68 -4.15 -2.57
C VAL A 114 -8.99 -4.53 -1.86
N ASP A 115 -9.95 -5.09 -2.59
CA ASP A 115 -11.23 -5.57 -2.06
C ASP A 115 -11.02 -6.64 -1.00
N ALA A 116 -10.21 -7.67 -1.30
CA ALA A 116 -9.90 -8.72 -0.35
C ALA A 116 -9.25 -8.16 0.94
N LEU A 117 -8.28 -7.25 0.83
CA LEU A 117 -7.62 -6.65 1.99
C LEU A 117 -8.56 -5.72 2.78
N SER A 118 -9.45 -5.00 2.10
CA SER A 118 -10.49 -4.19 2.74
C SER A 118 -11.46 -5.06 3.55
N ASP A 119 -11.87 -6.21 3.03
CA ASP A 119 -12.73 -7.17 3.75
C ASP A 119 -12.10 -7.65 5.05
N TYR A 120 -10.79 -7.83 5.07
CA TYR A 120 -10.05 -8.13 6.29
C TYR A 120 -9.78 -6.89 7.16
N SER A 121 -10.34 -5.73 6.79
CA SER A 121 -10.18 -4.45 7.52
C SER A 121 -8.71 -4.02 7.63
N CYS A 122 -7.92 -4.24 6.59
CA CYS A 122 -6.56 -3.73 6.54
C CYS A 122 -6.55 -2.20 6.45
N ASP A 123 -5.61 -1.57 7.13
CA ASP A 123 -5.38 -0.12 7.08
C ASP A 123 -4.64 0.28 5.81
N VAL A 124 -3.80 -0.62 5.32
CA VAL A 124 -2.95 -0.37 4.16
C VAL A 124 -2.77 -1.63 3.30
N ALA A 125 -2.76 -1.44 1.98
CA ALA A 125 -2.37 -2.41 0.98
C ALA A 125 -1.01 -2.01 0.38
N LEU A 126 0.00 -2.88 0.49
CA LEU A 126 1.32 -2.67 -0.10
C LEU A 126 1.47 -3.51 -1.36
N PHE A 127 1.60 -2.84 -2.50
CA PHE A 127 1.98 -3.46 -3.79
C PHE A 127 3.51 -3.47 -3.96
N PRO A 128 4.06 -4.36 -4.78
CA PRO A 128 5.50 -4.39 -5.05
C PRO A 128 5.96 -3.34 -6.05
N GLU A 129 7.27 -3.12 -6.11
CA GLU A 129 7.93 -2.27 -7.11
C GLU A 129 7.57 -2.75 -8.53
N PHE A 130 7.21 -1.81 -9.42
CA PHE A 130 6.86 -2.07 -10.82
C PHE A 130 5.84 -3.20 -11.02
N PHE A 131 4.82 -3.29 -10.16
CA PHE A 131 3.76 -4.29 -10.31
C PHE A 131 3.05 -4.20 -11.67
N ASN A 132 3.12 -3.03 -12.31
CA ASN A 132 2.59 -2.74 -13.65
C ASN A 132 3.50 -3.16 -14.81
N ALA A 133 4.72 -3.66 -14.53
CA ALA A 133 5.70 -4.07 -15.55
C ALA A 133 5.13 -5.00 -16.65
N PRO A 134 4.16 -5.90 -16.38
CA PRO A 134 3.55 -6.69 -17.43
C PRO A 134 2.91 -5.89 -18.59
N LEU A 135 2.55 -4.62 -18.37
CA LEU A 135 2.00 -3.76 -19.43
C LEU A 135 3.04 -3.44 -20.53
N MET A 136 4.34 -3.63 -20.29
CA MET A 136 5.35 -3.57 -21.35
C MET A 136 5.09 -4.58 -22.47
N GLY A 137 4.41 -5.69 -22.15
CA GLY A 137 3.99 -6.69 -23.14
C GLY A 137 2.90 -6.21 -24.12
N LEU A 138 2.19 -5.12 -23.82
CA LEU A 138 1.16 -4.56 -24.72
C LEU A 138 1.77 -3.82 -25.91
N SER A 139 2.97 -3.29 -25.75
CA SER A 139 3.71 -2.58 -26.80
C SER A 139 5.15 -3.10 -26.84
N PRO A 140 5.36 -4.30 -27.43
CA PRO A 140 6.70 -4.85 -27.53
C PRO A 140 7.65 -3.88 -28.22
N SER A 141 8.81 -3.67 -27.64
CA SER A 141 9.86 -2.78 -28.14
C SER A 141 11.16 -3.56 -28.34
N ASP A 142 11.98 -3.14 -29.29
CA ASP A 142 13.32 -3.72 -29.48
C ASP A 142 14.35 -3.15 -28.47
N SER A 143 13.92 -2.22 -27.61
CA SER A 143 14.76 -1.53 -26.65
C SER A 143 14.15 -1.56 -25.25
N SER A 144 14.93 -1.97 -24.26
CA SER A 144 14.50 -2.02 -22.86
C SER A 144 14.21 -0.61 -22.29
N ILE A 145 14.88 0.42 -22.81
CA ILE A 145 14.61 1.81 -22.46
C ILE A 145 13.26 2.28 -23.02
N ASP A 146 12.97 1.97 -24.29
CA ASP A 146 11.69 2.38 -24.89
C ASP A 146 10.51 1.68 -24.18
N ALA A 147 10.70 0.41 -23.77
CA ALA A 147 9.69 -0.34 -23.04
C ALA A 147 9.35 0.31 -21.69
N ILE A 148 10.35 0.72 -20.89
CA ILE A 148 10.10 1.35 -19.58
C ILE A 148 9.56 2.78 -19.72
N TRP A 149 9.99 3.53 -20.75
CA TRP A 149 9.44 4.85 -21.06
C TRP A 149 7.98 4.76 -21.51
N HIS A 150 7.66 3.73 -22.30
CA HIS A 150 6.27 3.49 -22.68
C HIS A 150 5.43 3.08 -21.47
N LEU A 151 5.96 2.27 -20.55
CA LEU A 151 5.30 1.90 -19.32
C LEU A 151 4.89 3.12 -18.48
N ALA A 152 5.73 4.18 -18.47
CA ALA A 152 5.43 5.42 -17.75
C ALA A 152 4.17 6.12 -18.28
N THR A 153 3.75 5.90 -19.54
CA THR A 153 2.53 6.51 -20.09
C THR A 153 1.24 6.02 -19.43
N TYR A 154 1.26 4.87 -18.75
CA TYR A 154 0.13 4.34 -18.01
C TYR A 154 0.02 4.85 -16.57
N THR A 155 1.04 5.54 -16.07
CA THR A 155 1.13 5.89 -14.63
C THR A 155 -0.01 6.77 -14.15
N ASP A 156 -0.41 7.79 -14.88
CA ASP A 156 -1.50 8.69 -14.50
C ASP A 156 -2.86 7.96 -14.40
N GLU A 157 -3.12 7.06 -15.35
CA GLU A 157 -4.35 6.24 -15.34
C GLU A 157 -4.36 5.29 -14.14
N LEU A 158 -3.25 4.59 -13.89
CA LEU A 158 -3.11 3.68 -12.75
C LEU A 158 -3.22 4.43 -11.41
N LEU A 159 -2.57 5.58 -11.29
CA LEU A 159 -2.61 6.39 -10.06
C LEU A 159 -4.01 6.91 -9.78
N THR A 160 -4.72 7.39 -10.82
CA THR A 160 -6.12 7.83 -10.70
C THR A 160 -7.01 6.68 -10.21
N ALA A 161 -6.89 5.50 -10.80
CA ALA A 161 -7.66 4.33 -10.41
C ALA A 161 -7.33 3.90 -8.97
N MET A 162 -6.05 3.79 -8.60
CA MET A 162 -5.65 3.40 -7.25
C MET A 162 -6.09 4.40 -6.18
N SER A 163 -6.08 5.70 -6.49
CA SER A 163 -6.64 6.72 -5.60
C SER A 163 -8.14 6.56 -5.40
N HIS A 164 -8.89 6.27 -6.44
CA HIS A 164 -10.32 5.97 -6.34
C HIS A 164 -10.58 4.69 -5.52
N LEU A 165 -9.79 3.64 -5.72
CA LEU A 165 -9.90 2.41 -4.93
C LEU A 165 -9.58 2.67 -3.45
N ALA A 166 -8.56 3.47 -3.14
CA ALA A 166 -8.21 3.81 -1.76
C ALA A 166 -9.39 4.45 -1.01
N VAL A 167 -10.08 5.39 -1.66
CA VAL A 167 -11.28 6.03 -1.10
C VAL A 167 -12.46 5.07 -1.04
N SER A 168 -12.72 4.34 -2.14
CA SER A 168 -13.92 3.46 -2.26
C SER A 168 -13.89 2.29 -1.28
N TYR A 169 -12.73 1.73 -1.04
CA TYR A 169 -12.52 0.59 -0.15
C TYR A 169 -12.02 0.99 1.24
N ASN A 170 -11.89 2.30 1.51
CA ASN A 170 -11.41 2.83 2.80
C ASN A 170 -10.10 2.21 3.29
N ILE A 171 -9.15 2.09 2.39
CA ILE A 171 -7.83 1.52 2.66
C ILE A 171 -6.74 2.42 2.07
N THR A 172 -5.67 2.70 2.80
CA THR A 172 -4.52 3.37 2.20
C THR A 172 -3.82 2.40 1.24
N ILE A 173 -3.46 2.84 0.04
CA ILE A 173 -2.74 2.02 -0.93
C ILE A 173 -1.35 2.60 -1.16
N ILE A 174 -0.32 1.82 -0.81
CA ILE A 174 1.04 2.08 -1.29
C ILE A 174 1.16 1.38 -2.63
N ALA A 175 1.17 2.16 -3.71
CA ALA A 175 1.11 1.69 -5.09
C ALA A 175 2.45 1.08 -5.56
N GLY A 176 3.11 0.33 -4.68
CA GLY A 176 4.43 -0.22 -4.95
C GLY A 176 5.38 0.87 -5.43
N SER A 177 5.74 0.82 -6.71
CA SER A 177 6.27 1.98 -7.40
C SER A 177 5.96 1.91 -8.90
N LEU A 178 5.98 3.07 -9.55
CA LEU A 178 5.64 3.27 -10.96
C LEU A 178 6.73 4.10 -11.64
N PRO A 179 7.02 3.86 -12.92
CA PRO A 179 7.90 4.73 -13.69
C PRO A 179 7.17 6.02 -14.04
N VAL A 180 7.85 7.15 -13.90
CA VAL A 180 7.31 8.50 -14.17
C VAL A 180 8.30 9.27 -15.02
N VAL A 181 7.80 9.98 -16.03
CA VAL A 181 8.60 10.89 -16.83
C VAL A 181 8.24 12.33 -16.45
N GLU A 182 9.21 13.06 -15.94
CA GLU A 182 9.10 14.48 -15.58
C GLU A 182 10.27 15.24 -16.20
N GLU A 183 10.00 16.33 -16.89
CA GLU A 183 11.02 17.19 -17.53
C GLU A 183 12.01 16.41 -18.42
N ASP A 184 11.51 15.43 -19.18
CA ASP A 184 12.29 14.52 -20.02
C ASP A 184 13.27 13.60 -19.24
N GLU A 185 13.06 13.40 -17.94
CA GLU A 185 13.81 12.46 -17.10
C GLU A 185 12.90 11.37 -16.54
N LEU A 186 13.41 10.14 -16.45
CA LEU A 186 12.68 8.98 -15.93
C LEU A 186 13.01 8.76 -14.46
N TYR A 187 11.96 8.61 -13.64
CA TYR A 187 12.03 8.32 -12.21
C TYR A 187 11.25 7.05 -11.86
N ASN A 188 11.59 6.46 -10.72
CA ASN A 188 10.85 5.40 -10.07
C ASN A 188 10.19 5.97 -8.81
N VAL A 189 8.86 6.01 -8.76
CA VAL A 189 8.11 6.74 -7.73
C VAL A 189 7.09 5.82 -7.05
N SER A 190 7.12 5.76 -5.73
CA SER A 190 6.09 5.13 -4.91
C SER A 190 5.05 6.16 -4.53
N TYR A 191 3.78 5.88 -4.79
CA TYR A 191 2.66 6.73 -4.42
C TYR A 191 1.90 6.15 -3.22
N ILE A 192 1.55 7.02 -2.30
CA ILE A 192 0.74 6.71 -1.13
C ILE A 192 -0.64 7.33 -1.33
N CYS A 193 -1.58 6.54 -1.83
CA CYS A 193 -2.97 6.93 -2.03
C CYS A 193 -3.72 6.71 -0.71
N LYS A 194 -3.98 7.79 0.02
CA LYS A 194 -4.66 7.71 1.31
C LYS A 194 -6.17 7.58 1.15
N ARG A 195 -6.81 7.00 2.15
CA ARG A 195 -8.28 6.78 2.18
C ARG A 195 -9.10 8.07 2.23
N ASP A 196 -8.49 9.22 2.53
CA ASP A 196 -9.12 10.54 2.47
C ASP A 196 -9.02 11.20 1.08
N GLY A 197 -8.40 10.53 0.10
CA GLY A 197 -8.21 10.99 -1.26
C GLY A 197 -6.91 11.78 -1.48
N THR A 198 -6.12 12.02 -0.43
CA THR A 198 -4.81 12.66 -0.60
C THR A 198 -3.79 11.66 -1.18
N ILE A 199 -2.90 12.16 -2.03
CA ILE A 199 -1.83 11.38 -2.63
C ILE A 199 -0.50 12.03 -2.24
N GLU A 200 0.40 11.21 -1.72
CA GLU A 200 1.79 11.60 -1.47
C GLU A 200 2.73 10.70 -2.25
N SER A 201 4.00 11.09 -2.38
CA SER A 201 4.98 10.34 -3.18
C SER A 201 6.35 10.29 -2.51
N GLN A 202 7.07 9.19 -2.76
CA GLN A 202 8.47 9.00 -2.45
C GLN A 202 9.21 8.53 -3.70
N TYR A 203 10.18 9.30 -4.14
CA TYR A 203 11.07 8.93 -5.24
C TYR A 203 12.14 7.96 -4.77
N LYS A 204 12.48 6.97 -5.60
CA LYS A 204 13.65 6.12 -5.38
C LYS A 204 14.91 6.98 -5.41
N LEU A 205 15.68 6.93 -4.34
CA LEU A 205 16.90 7.75 -4.20
C LEU A 205 18.09 7.12 -4.91
N HIS A 206 18.17 5.78 -4.88
CA HIS A 206 19.28 5.02 -5.44
C HIS A 206 18.79 4.10 -6.57
N PRO A 207 18.63 4.58 -7.82
CA PRO A 207 18.48 3.66 -8.93
C PRO A 207 19.66 2.68 -8.97
N THR A 208 19.37 1.41 -9.26
CA THR A 208 20.39 0.38 -9.38
C THR A 208 21.35 0.67 -10.57
N PRO A 209 22.52 0.03 -10.64
CA PRO A 209 23.40 0.18 -11.80
C PRO A 209 22.72 -0.14 -13.14
N HIS A 210 21.81 -1.13 -13.17
CA HIS A 210 21.01 -1.46 -14.34
C HIS A 210 20.04 -0.32 -14.70
N GLU A 211 19.23 0.15 -13.76
CA GLU A 211 18.29 1.25 -13.98
C GLU A 211 18.99 2.52 -14.47
N LYS A 212 20.17 2.84 -13.92
CA LYS A 212 20.98 3.99 -14.36
C LYS A 212 21.53 3.85 -15.77
N LYS A 213 22.02 2.64 -16.10
CA LYS A 213 22.74 2.41 -17.36
C LYS A 213 21.79 2.12 -18.50
N ASP A 214 20.83 1.21 -18.28
CA ASP A 214 20.01 0.63 -19.34
C ASP A 214 18.67 1.36 -19.49
N TRP A 215 18.15 2.01 -18.43
CA TRP A 215 16.92 2.81 -18.48
C TRP A 215 17.16 4.34 -18.35
N ILE A 216 18.40 4.75 -18.03
CA ILE A 216 18.79 6.16 -17.82
C ILE A 216 17.94 6.81 -16.70
N MET A 217 17.57 6.02 -15.72
CA MET A 217 16.71 6.44 -14.59
C MET A 217 17.48 7.33 -13.62
N LYS A 218 16.83 8.40 -13.16
CA LYS A 218 17.35 9.35 -12.16
C LYS A 218 16.91 8.97 -10.75
N GLY A 219 17.72 9.38 -9.77
CA GLY A 219 17.34 9.33 -8.36
C GLY A 219 16.61 10.59 -7.92
N GLY A 220 15.69 10.44 -6.96
CA GLY A 220 15.08 11.57 -6.27
C GLY A 220 16.05 12.24 -5.30
N ASN A 221 15.59 13.34 -4.69
CA ASN A 221 16.39 14.19 -3.80
C ASN A 221 15.71 14.50 -2.45
N SER A 222 14.55 13.90 -2.17
CA SER A 222 13.81 14.10 -0.92
C SER A 222 13.52 12.79 -0.19
N LEU A 223 13.51 12.85 1.13
CA LEU A 223 13.21 11.70 2.01
C LEU A 223 12.37 12.16 3.18
N LYS A 224 11.15 11.65 3.32
CA LYS A 224 10.22 12.09 4.36
C LYS A 224 9.40 10.97 4.95
N VAL A 225 8.88 11.22 6.14
CA VAL A 225 7.87 10.40 6.80
C VAL A 225 6.49 10.92 6.44
N PHE A 226 5.55 10.01 6.27
CA PHE A 226 4.16 10.30 5.94
C PHE A 226 3.27 10.04 7.16
N ASP A 227 2.46 11.02 7.53
CA ASP A 227 1.45 10.84 8.56
C ASP A 227 0.23 10.10 8.00
N THR A 228 -0.19 9.05 8.72
CA THR A 228 -1.40 8.29 8.41
C THR A 228 -2.25 8.14 9.67
N ASP A 229 -3.50 7.71 9.52
CA ASP A 229 -4.41 7.44 10.63
C ASP A 229 -4.03 6.17 11.42
N PHE A 230 -3.12 5.35 10.88
CA PHE A 230 -2.60 4.14 11.53
C PHE A 230 -1.13 4.25 11.98
N GLY A 231 -0.53 5.42 11.90
CA GLY A 231 0.84 5.68 12.35
C GLY A 231 1.69 6.47 11.36
N LYS A 232 2.92 6.75 11.74
CA LYS A 232 3.93 7.38 10.89
C LYS A 232 4.66 6.34 10.05
N ILE A 233 4.63 6.49 8.74
CA ILE A 233 5.22 5.53 7.81
C ILE A 233 6.34 6.12 6.98
N GLY A 234 7.32 5.29 6.63
CA GLY A 234 8.32 5.59 5.61
C GLY A 234 8.19 4.64 4.43
N VAL A 235 8.67 5.05 3.27
CA VAL A 235 8.78 4.18 2.08
C VAL A 235 10.20 4.24 1.55
N LEU A 236 10.82 3.07 1.35
CA LEU A 236 12.11 2.91 0.67
C LEU A 236 11.95 1.90 -0.47
N ILE A 237 12.28 2.29 -1.68
CA ILE A 237 12.03 1.44 -2.85
C ILE A 237 13.23 0.51 -3.06
N CYS A 238 13.01 -0.81 -2.86
CA CYS A 238 13.93 -1.88 -3.21
C CYS A 238 15.37 -1.63 -2.74
N TYR A 239 16.26 -1.22 -3.65
CA TYR A 239 17.67 -0.96 -3.39
C TYR A 239 17.92 0.09 -2.29
N ASP A 240 17.02 1.05 -2.10
CA ASP A 240 17.14 2.07 -1.05
C ASP A 240 17.24 1.47 0.35
N VAL A 241 16.59 0.34 0.62
CA VAL A 241 16.66 -0.30 1.94
C VAL A 241 18.06 -0.85 2.27
N GLU A 242 18.92 -1.04 1.27
CA GLU A 242 20.30 -1.49 1.47
C GLU A 242 21.20 -0.40 2.07
N PHE A 243 20.78 0.88 2.06
CA PHE A 243 21.48 2.03 2.63
C PHE A 243 20.94 2.32 4.04
N PRO A 244 21.70 2.00 5.11
CA PRO A 244 21.22 2.12 6.49
C PRO A 244 20.90 3.56 6.92
N GLU A 245 21.56 4.52 6.30
CA GLU A 245 21.41 5.94 6.59
C GLU A 245 19.96 6.40 6.37
N LEU A 246 19.31 5.95 5.30
CA LEU A 246 17.96 6.38 4.93
C LEU A 246 16.93 5.99 6.00
N ALA A 247 16.94 4.72 6.41
CA ALA A 247 16.03 4.27 7.46
C ALA A 247 16.31 4.97 8.80
N ARG A 248 17.59 5.32 9.06
CA ARG A 248 17.98 6.07 10.24
C ARG A 248 17.42 7.48 10.23
N ILE A 249 17.49 8.18 9.11
CA ILE A 249 16.92 9.52 8.92
C ILE A 249 15.40 9.52 9.09
N LEU A 250 14.72 8.52 8.51
CA LEU A 250 13.28 8.34 8.70
C LEU A 250 12.92 8.07 10.17
N SER A 251 13.74 7.30 10.89
CA SER A 251 13.52 7.03 12.32
C SER A 251 13.71 8.27 13.20
N GLU A 252 14.60 9.20 12.82
CA GLU A 252 14.72 10.50 13.49
C GLU A 252 13.45 11.36 13.36
N GLN A 253 12.63 11.09 12.33
CA GLN A 253 11.31 11.70 12.12
C GLN A 253 10.16 10.90 12.77
N GLU A 254 10.49 9.96 13.67
CA GLU A 254 9.55 9.11 14.42
C GLU A 254 8.78 8.09 13.55
N MET A 255 9.36 7.60 12.46
CA MET A 255 8.79 6.53 11.66
C MET A 255 8.56 5.27 12.51
N GLN A 256 7.37 4.69 12.40
CA GLN A 256 6.97 3.47 13.11
C GLN A 256 6.95 2.23 12.21
N ILE A 257 6.59 2.42 10.93
CA ILE A 257 6.51 1.34 9.94
C ILE A 257 7.24 1.78 8.68
N LEU A 258 8.18 0.96 8.21
CA LEU A 258 8.86 1.13 6.93
C LEU A 258 8.27 0.16 5.91
N PHE A 259 7.79 0.67 4.79
CA PHE A 259 7.33 -0.13 3.65
C PHE A 259 8.40 -0.19 2.56
N VAL A 260 8.64 -1.38 2.05
CA VAL A 260 9.67 -1.62 1.05
C VAL A 260 9.08 -2.44 -0.10
N PRO A 261 8.49 -1.78 -1.10
CA PRO A 261 8.19 -2.45 -2.36
C PRO A 261 9.49 -2.82 -3.05
N PHE A 262 9.58 -4.06 -3.56
CA PHE A 262 10.79 -4.52 -4.24
C PHE A 262 10.49 -5.38 -5.47
N TRP A 263 11.47 -5.42 -6.37
CA TRP A 263 11.49 -6.23 -7.58
C TRP A 263 12.89 -6.80 -7.78
N THR A 264 13.03 -8.11 -7.67
CA THR A 264 14.32 -8.79 -7.79
C THR A 264 14.24 -9.99 -8.71
N ASP A 265 15.24 -10.14 -9.57
CA ASP A 265 15.38 -11.22 -10.56
C ASP A 265 16.03 -12.47 -9.97
N THR A 266 16.86 -12.33 -8.96
CA THR A 266 17.67 -13.41 -8.41
C THR A 266 17.43 -13.58 -6.90
N LYS A 267 17.66 -14.80 -6.43
CA LYS A 267 17.65 -15.09 -5.00
C LYS A 267 18.68 -14.26 -4.22
N ASN A 268 19.82 -13.92 -4.85
CA ASN A 268 20.83 -13.08 -4.21
C ASN A 268 20.35 -11.64 -4.04
N GLY A 269 19.70 -11.06 -5.06
CA GLY A 269 19.07 -9.75 -5.00
C GLY A 269 18.03 -9.69 -3.88
N TYR A 270 17.10 -10.64 -3.90
CA TYR A 270 16.09 -10.78 -2.86
C TYR A 270 16.69 -10.88 -1.45
N LEU A 271 17.71 -11.74 -1.25
CA LEU A 271 18.31 -11.93 0.07
C LEU A 271 19.03 -10.67 0.59
N ARG A 272 19.59 -9.83 -0.29
CA ARG A 272 20.13 -8.53 0.14
C ARG A 272 19.02 -7.63 0.66
N VAL A 273 17.94 -7.42 -0.14
CA VAL A 273 16.78 -6.62 0.28
C VAL A 273 16.21 -7.15 1.59
N ARG A 274 15.94 -8.45 1.69
CA ARG A 274 15.37 -9.07 2.88
C ARG A 274 16.21 -8.86 4.13
N ARG A 275 17.52 -9.15 4.05
CA ARG A 275 18.43 -9.05 5.22
C ARG A 275 18.63 -7.61 5.64
N CYS A 276 18.76 -6.69 4.69
CA CYS A 276 18.84 -5.27 4.98
C CYS A 276 17.55 -4.78 5.62
N ALA A 277 16.37 -5.12 5.08
CA ALA A 277 15.07 -4.75 5.65
C ALA A 277 14.92 -5.25 7.10
N GLN A 278 15.30 -6.50 7.38
CA GLN A 278 15.29 -7.06 8.73
C GLN A 278 16.25 -6.31 9.66
N ALA A 279 17.45 -5.95 9.19
CA ALA A 279 18.40 -5.15 9.98
C ALA A 279 17.82 -3.76 10.29
N ARG A 280 17.10 -3.12 9.34
CA ARG A 280 16.43 -1.82 9.56
C ARG A 280 15.38 -1.90 10.67
N ALA A 281 14.65 -3.02 10.76
CA ALA A 281 13.67 -3.21 11.82
C ALA A 281 14.34 -3.26 13.20
N ILE A 282 15.44 -4.00 13.32
CA ILE A 282 16.16 -4.21 14.58
C ILE A 282 16.85 -2.92 15.03
N GLU A 283 17.67 -2.32 14.16
CA GLU A 283 18.52 -1.19 14.52
C GLU A 283 17.77 0.14 14.71
N ASN A 284 16.56 0.26 14.14
CA ASN A 284 15.72 1.45 14.25
C ASN A 284 14.50 1.25 15.15
N GLU A 285 14.32 0.06 15.72
CA GLU A 285 13.19 -0.28 16.58
C GLU A 285 11.84 0.07 15.95
N CYS A 286 11.65 -0.33 14.68
CA CYS A 286 10.43 -0.13 13.90
C CYS A 286 9.96 -1.44 13.25
N TYR A 287 8.74 -1.47 12.74
CA TYR A 287 8.32 -2.56 11.85
C TYR A 287 8.78 -2.28 10.42
N VAL A 288 9.10 -3.35 9.68
CA VAL A 288 9.44 -3.25 8.26
C VAL A 288 8.65 -4.28 7.47
N ALA A 289 7.90 -3.83 6.48
CA ALA A 289 7.13 -4.68 5.58
C ALA A 289 7.74 -4.64 4.17
N ILE A 290 8.09 -5.80 3.63
CA ILE A 290 8.58 -5.93 2.27
C ILE A 290 7.55 -6.64 1.40
N ALA A 291 7.27 -6.16 0.20
CA ALA A 291 6.40 -6.81 -0.78
C ALA A 291 7.09 -6.91 -2.13
N GLY A 292 7.09 -8.11 -2.71
CA GLY A 292 7.80 -8.42 -3.94
C GLY A 292 6.96 -9.12 -4.98
N SER A 293 7.39 -8.96 -6.23
CA SER A 293 6.83 -9.67 -7.38
C SER A 293 7.45 -11.05 -7.55
N VAL A 294 6.69 -11.97 -8.12
CA VAL A 294 7.09 -13.36 -8.41
C VAL A 294 6.64 -13.76 -9.81
N GLY A 295 7.17 -14.87 -10.31
CA GLY A 295 6.80 -15.42 -11.62
C GLY A 295 7.71 -14.94 -12.76
N ASN A 296 7.41 -15.41 -13.96
CA ASN A 296 8.21 -15.16 -15.14
C ASN A 296 7.31 -14.74 -16.28
N LEU A 297 7.74 -13.73 -17.04
CA LEU A 297 7.08 -13.29 -18.28
C LEU A 297 8.07 -13.33 -19.45
N PRO A 298 8.37 -14.53 -19.99
CA PRO A 298 9.22 -14.64 -21.17
C PRO A 298 8.60 -13.85 -22.33
N LYS A 299 9.42 -13.08 -23.05
CA LYS A 299 9.01 -12.19 -24.17
C LYS A 299 8.38 -10.86 -23.76
N VAL A 300 8.43 -10.50 -22.49
CA VAL A 300 8.16 -9.14 -22.03
C VAL A 300 9.49 -8.55 -21.59
N ASP A 301 9.92 -7.46 -22.24
CA ASP A 301 11.19 -6.83 -21.93
C ASP A 301 11.28 -6.49 -20.44
N ASN A 302 12.47 -6.63 -19.89
CA ASN A 302 12.78 -6.38 -18.48
C ASN A 302 12.08 -7.30 -17.44
N VAL A 303 11.22 -8.24 -17.82
CA VAL A 303 10.39 -9.04 -16.88
C VAL A 303 10.61 -10.55 -17.01
N ASP A 304 11.81 -10.98 -17.35
CA ASP A 304 12.09 -12.39 -17.64
C ASP A 304 11.88 -13.32 -16.46
N ILE A 305 12.48 -13.00 -15.31
CA ILE A 305 12.44 -13.82 -14.08
C ILE A 305 12.25 -12.93 -12.88
N GLN A 306 11.38 -13.37 -11.97
CA GLN A 306 11.16 -12.70 -10.68
C GLN A 306 11.29 -13.70 -9.54
N TYR A 307 12.03 -13.33 -8.51
CA TYR A 307 12.17 -14.09 -7.27
C TYR A 307 11.83 -13.23 -6.07
N GLY A 308 10.87 -13.65 -5.27
CA GLY A 308 10.46 -12.90 -4.11
C GLY A 308 9.83 -13.75 -3.00
N GLN A 309 9.85 -13.22 -1.81
CA GLN A 309 9.07 -13.66 -0.65
C GLN A 309 8.74 -12.43 0.17
N THR A 310 7.46 -12.12 0.26
CA THR A 310 6.92 -11.02 1.06
C THR A 310 7.04 -11.37 2.53
N ALA A 311 7.41 -10.39 3.36
CA ALA A 311 7.61 -10.61 4.79
C ALA A 311 7.40 -9.33 5.59
N VAL A 312 7.13 -9.49 6.88
CA VAL A 312 7.06 -8.42 7.86
C VAL A 312 8.01 -8.71 9.00
N PHE A 313 8.87 -7.75 9.30
CA PHE A 313 9.89 -7.81 10.34
C PHE A 313 9.55 -6.90 11.51
N SER A 314 10.04 -7.27 12.67
CA SER A 314 9.92 -6.49 13.91
C SER A 314 11.29 -6.19 14.50
N PRO A 315 11.38 -5.34 15.53
CA PRO A 315 12.50 -5.31 16.42
C PRO A 315 12.79 -6.69 17.03
N SER A 316 13.97 -6.85 17.64
CA SER A 316 14.36 -8.06 18.35
C SER A 316 14.47 -7.77 19.83
N ASP A 317 13.45 -8.14 20.61
CA ASP A 317 13.39 -8.07 22.07
C ASP A 317 12.33 -9.07 22.58
N PHE A 318 12.21 -9.27 23.89
CA PHE A 318 11.32 -10.26 24.53
C PHE A 318 9.84 -10.14 24.13
N ALA A 319 9.37 -8.93 23.75
CA ALA A 319 8.01 -8.71 23.32
C ALA A 319 7.74 -9.06 21.85
N PHE A 320 8.78 -9.42 21.09
CA PHE A 320 8.75 -9.68 19.65
C PHE A 320 9.20 -11.11 19.33
N PRO A 321 8.97 -11.61 18.10
CA PRO A 321 9.50 -12.90 17.67
C PRO A 321 11.03 -12.97 17.79
N HIS A 322 11.57 -14.13 18.22
CA HIS A 322 13.01 -14.32 18.45
C HIS A 322 13.87 -14.08 17.22
N ASP A 323 13.34 -14.41 16.04
CA ASP A 323 14.01 -14.22 14.75
C ASP A 323 13.67 -12.88 14.09
N ALA A 324 12.92 -12.01 14.80
CA ALA A 324 12.41 -10.74 14.30
C ALA A 324 11.56 -10.85 13.02
N ILE A 325 10.94 -12.02 12.77
CA ILE A 325 10.01 -12.24 11.65
C ILE A 325 8.59 -12.34 12.23
N VAL A 326 7.75 -11.34 11.94
CA VAL A 326 6.36 -11.35 12.38
C VAL A 326 5.57 -12.35 11.55
N SER A 327 5.74 -12.32 10.24
CA SER A 327 5.13 -13.28 9.31
C SER A 327 5.80 -13.18 7.93
N GLU A 328 5.65 -14.23 7.13
CA GLU A 328 6.14 -14.29 5.75
C GLU A 328 5.32 -15.22 4.87
N THR A 329 5.34 -14.97 3.57
CA THR A 329 4.65 -15.79 2.56
C THR A 329 5.48 -17.02 2.17
N THR A 330 4.89 -17.93 1.40
CA THR A 330 5.64 -18.96 0.67
C THR A 330 6.43 -18.31 -0.47
N PRO A 331 7.73 -18.60 -0.64
CA PRO A 331 8.51 -18.06 -1.76
C PRO A 331 7.89 -18.36 -3.12
N ASN A 332 7.94 -17.41 -4.03
CA ASN A 332 7.52 -17.55 -5.43
C ASN A 332 6.07 -18.04 -5.65
N THR A 333 5.18 -17.76 -4.73
CA THR A 333 3.75 -18.10 -4.81
C THR A 333 2.92 -16.84 -4.62
N GLU A 334 1.97 -16.55 -5.50
CA GLU A 334 1.06 -15.41 -5.31
C GLU A 334 0.25 -15.57 -4.03
N MET A 335 0.35 -14.59 -3.14
CA MET A 335 -0.32 -14.59 -1.83
C MET A 335 -0.54 -13.18 -1.34
N THR A 336 -1.51 -13.01 -0.45
CA THR A 336 -1.59 -11.86 0.46
C THR A 336 -1.05 -12.25 1.83
N LEU A 337 -0.34 -11.33 2.47
CA LEU A 337 0.12 -11.44 3.85
C LEU A 337 -0.58 -10.38 4.67
N ILE A 338 -1.39 -10.79 5.65
CA ILE A 338 -2.13 -9.89 6.54
C ILE A 338 -1.55 -10.03 7.95
N VAL A 339 -1.16 -8.89 8.55
CA VAL A 339 -0.47 -8.85 9.85
C VAL A 339 -1.00 -7.70 10.69
N ASP A 340 -1.25 -7.96 11.97
CA ASP A 340 -1.54 -6.95 12.98
C ASP A 340 -0.24 -6.50 13.65
N LEU A 341 0.04 -5.21 13.62
CA LEU A 341 1.19 -4.57 14.23
C LEU A 341 0.74 -3.76 15.45
N ASP A 342 1.30 -4.09 16.61
CA ASP A 342 1.07 -3.36 17.85
C ASP A 342 2.12 -2.23 17.98
N LEU A 343 1.70 -1.00 17.74
CA LEU A 343 2.59 0.17 17.76
C LEU A 343 2.97 0.59 19.19
N ASP A 344 2.16 0.24 20.18
CA ASP A 344 2.47 0.53 21.59
C ASP A 344 3.67 -0.28 22.06
N LYS A 345 3.90 -1.47 21.49
CA LYS A 345 5.10 -2.27 21.76
C LYS A 345 6.38 -1.56 21.33
N LEU A 346 6.37 -0.75 20.26
CA LEU A 346 7.54 0.03 19.86
C LEU A 346 7.86 1.09 20.90
N THR A 347 6.85 1.82 21.36
CA THR A 347 7.02 2.82 22.41
C THR A 347 7.52 2.19 23.72
N LYS A 348 6.99 1.02 24.08
CA LYS A 348 7.44 0.28 25.25
C LYS A 348 8.87 -0.21 25.12
N LEU A 349 9.24 -0.74 23.95
CA LEU A 349 10.63 -1.17 23.67
C LEU A 349 11.61 0.00 23.83
N GLN A 350 11.31 1.16 23.25
CA GLN A 350 12.18 2.34 23.34
C GLN A 350 12.37 2.82 24.78
N ASN A 351 11.38 2.67 25.65
CA ASN A 351 11.45 3.11 27.04
C ASN A 351 12.04 2.05 27.99
N GLU A 352 11.66 0.78 27.81
CA GLU A 352 11.86 -0.29 28.78
C GLU A 352 12.55 -1.55 28.19
N GLY A 353 12.99 -1.51 26.91
CA GLY A 353 13.61 -2.65 26.25
C GLY A 353 14.89 -3.13 26.91
N SER A 354 15.21 -4.40 26.73
CA SER A 354 16.45 -5.01 27.25
C SER A 354 17.71 -4.40 26.64
N VAL A 355 17.64 -3.97 25.40
CA VAL A 355 18.58 -3.11 24.69
C VAL A 355 17.77 -2.07 23.90
N ARG A 356 18.30 -0.87 23.74
CA ARG A 356 17.59 0.24 23.09
C ARG A 356 18.44 0.79 21.96
N ASN A 357 18.52 0.02 20.89
CA ASN A 357 19.42 0.29 19.76
C ASN A 357 19.22 1.70 19.17
N TYR A 358 18.00 2.22 19.20
CA TYR A 358 17.70 3.55 18.72
C TYR A 358 18.13 4.64 19.72
N LEU A 359 17.81 4.51 21.02
CA LEU A 359 18.08 5.55 22.03
C LEU A 359 19.53 5.56 22.50
N ASP A 360 20.19 4.40 22.66
CA ASP A 360 21.51 4.28 23.27
C ASP A 360 22.66 4.67 22.31
N ARG A 361 22.31 5.25 21.14
CA ARG A 361 23.30 5.76 20.18
C ARG A 361 24.10 6.91 20.77
N ARG A 362 25.41 6.89 20.51
CA ARG A 362 26.35 7.93 20.95
C ARG A 362 26.25 9.17 20.05
N ARG A 363 25.13 9.88 20.15
CA ARG A 363 24.85 11.12 19.38
C ARG A 363 25.84 12.25 19.69
N ASP A 364 26.59 12.10 20.76
CA ASP A 364 27.75 12.95 21.14
C ASP A 364 29.01 12.69 20.30
N LEU A 365 29.12 11.50 19.65
CA LEU A 365 30.27 11.08 18.86
C LEU A 365 30.04 11.06 17.36
N TYR A 366 28.79 10.78 16.92
CA TYR A 366 28.44 10.66 15.50
C TYR A 366 26.97 11.01 15.27
N ARG A 367 26.67 11.45 14.04
CA ARG A 367 25.32 11.68 13.56
C ARG A 367 25.19 11.30 12.09
N VAL A 368 23.97 11.02 11.66
CA VAL A 368 23.57 10.93 10.27
C VAL A 368 22.70 12.15 10.01
N GLU A 369 22.91 12.84 8.90
CA GLU A 369 22.23 14.10 8.59
C GLU A 369 21.80 14.08 7.12
N TRP A 370 20.56 14.48 6.86
CA TRP A 370 20.05 14.71 5.52
C TRP A 370 20.53 16.08 5.06
N ILE A 371 21.14 16.15 3.88
CA ILE A 371 21.67 17.38 3.27
C ILE A 371 20.99 17.73 1.95
N GLY A 372 19.98 16.93 1.54
CA GLY A 372 19.16 17.21 0.37
C GLY A 372 18.08 18.25 0.66
N ASP A 373 17.27 18.55 -0.35
CA ASP A 373 16.13 19.46 -0.22
C ASP A 373 15.01 18.81 0.62
N ASP A 374 14.29 19.63 1.40
CA ASP A 374 13.15 19.21 2.24
C ASP A 374 11.87 18.98 1.40
#